data_a95235a641c7365192c8c6d4240fd21f
#
_entry.id   a95235a641c7365192c8c6d4240fd21f
#
_cell.length_a   1.000
_cell.length_b   1.000
_cell.length_c   1.000
_cell.angle_alpha   90.00
_cell.angle_beta   90.00
_cell.angle_gamma   90.00
#
_symmetry.space_group_name_H-M   'P 1'
#
loop_
_entity.id
_entity.type
_entity.pdbx_description
1 polymer ?
#
loop_
_entity_poly.entity_id
_entity_poly.type
_entity_poly.pdbx_seq_one_letter_code
_entity_poly.pdbx_strand_id
1 'polypeptide(L)'
;MIRVKVEIKMTETAKEPYAVIFTNEMTEAVRQAAAILEGAVSNKAITVTDNERIFVLRPEELYMLRVENERAAVYTRTKRFDSGRRLYEFEDMLGVSFMRMKSVLINLQYLECVEPTLGGLMMVTLKNGCKECISRKYLPAFKKYLGL
;
A
#
# COMPACT_ATOMS: atom_id res chain seq x y z
N MET A 1 -3.97 -16.02 15.65
CA MET A 1 -3.13 -15.30 14.67
C MET A 1 -1.81 -16.04 14.52
N ILE A 2 -1.50 -16.49 13.32
CA ILE A 2 -0.23 -17.15 13.02
C ILE A 2 0.82 -16.08 12.76
N ARG A 3 1.88 -16.10 13.54
CA ARG A 3 3.01 -15.18 13.36
C ARG A 3 4.13 -15.92 12.64
N VAL A 4 4.78 -15.23 11.70
CA VAL A 4 6.02 -15.73 11.12
C VAL A 4 7.15 -15.49 12.13
N LYS A 5 7.75 -16.59 12.60
CA LYS A 5 8.93 -16.49 13.47
C LYS A 5 10.14 -16.10 12.63
N VAL A 6 10.92 -15.13 13.10
CA VAL A 6 12.12 -14.69 12.42
C VAL A 6 13.35 -15.07 13.24
N GLU A 7 14.31 -15.70 12.59
CA GLU A 7 15.62 -16.02 13.17
C GLU A 7 16.70 -15.46 12.23
N ILE A 8 17.63 -14.68 12.77
CA ILE A 8 18.70 -14.08 11.98
C ILE A 8 20.00 -14.83 12.30
N LYS A 9 20.62 -15.40 11.27
CA LYS A 9 21.92 -16.03 11.35
C LYS A 9 22.93 -15.27 10.52
N MET A 10 24.04 -14.89 11.12
CA MET A 10 25.13 -14.22 10.41
C MET A 10 26.11 -15.28 9.90
N THR A 11 26.48 -15.17 8.62
CA THR A 11 27.43 -16.08 7.99
C THR A 11 28.33 -15.31 7.02
N GLU A 12 29.61 -15.65 7.02
CA GLU A 12 30.60 -15.06 6.13
C GLU A 12 30.45 -15.51 4.67
N THR A 13 29.75 -16.62 4.45
CA THR A 13 29.59 -17.19 3.10
C THR A 13 28.46 -16.49 2.28
N ALA A 14 27.59 -15.72 2.93
CA ALA A 14 26.53 -15.00 2.24
C ALA A 14 27.09 -13.71 1.64
N LYS A 15 27.13 -13.65 0.31
CA LYS A 15 27.57 -12.43 -0.42
C LYS A 15 26.51 -11.35 -0.38
N GLU A 16 25.25 -11.76 -0.37
CA GLU A 16 24.08 -10.89 -0.26
C GLU A 16 23.16 -11.45 0.82
N PRO A 17 22.45 -10.58 1.54
CA PRO A 17 21.47 -11.09 2.51
C PRO A 17 20.33 -11.80 1.78
N TYR A 18 19.94 -12.95 2.26
CA TYR A 18 18.78 -13.67 1.75
C TYR A 18 17.99 -14.27 2.91
N ALA A 19 16.71 -14.49 2.68
CA ALA A 19 15.83 -15.11 3.66
C ALA A 19 15.15 -16.35 3.06
N VAL A 20 14.94 -17.36 3.90
CA VAL A 20 14.19 -18.56 3.54
C VAL A 20 13.07 -18.73 4.56
N ILE A 21 11.85 -18.86 4.07
CA ILE A 21 10.69 -19.09 4.92
C ILE A 21 10.32 -20.57 4.84
N PHE A 22 10.44 -21.29 5.95
CA PHE A 22 10.00 -22.67 6.06
C PHE A 22 8.52 -22.66 6.46
N THR A 23 7.68 -23.23 5.62
CA THR A 23 6.24 -23.33 5.87
C THR A 23 5.69 -24.62 5.29
N ASN A 24 4.67 -25.15 5.91
CA ASN A 24 3.93 -26.31 5.39
C ASN A 24 2.77 -25.90 4.49
N GLU A 25 2.40 -24.63 4.49
CA GLU A 25 1.30 -24.10 3.70
C GLU A 25 1.57 -22.67 3.28
N MET A 26 1.20 -22.32 2.06
CA MET A 26 1.33 -20.96 1.56
C MET A 26 0.14 -20.11 2.03
N THR A 27 0.29 -19.50 3.20
CA THR A 27 -0.72 -18.61 3.77
C THR A 27 -0.53 -17.17 3.31
N GLU A 28 -1.54 -16.35 3.50
CA GLU A 28 -1.43 -14.92 3.22
C GLU A 28 -0.35 -14.24 4.07
N ALA A 29 -0.19 -14.65 5.32
CA ALA A 29 0.86 -14.15 6.19
C ALA A 29 2.27 -14.43 5.63
N VAL A 30 2.48 -15.61 5.08
CA VAL A 30 3.76 -15.97 4.44
C VAL A 30 4.01 -15.14 3.19
N ARG A 31 2.99 -14.94 2.36
CA ARG A 31 3.09 -14.11 1.15
C ARG A 31 3.43 -12.67 1.48
N GLN A 32 2.78 -12.11 2.48
CA GLN A 32 3.05 -10.74 2.93
C GLN A 32 4.47 -10.60 3.49
N ALA A 33 4.92 -11.56 4.29
CA ALA A 33 6.27 -11.57 4.83
C ALA A 33 7.32 -11.61 3.71
N ALA A 34 7.13 -12.49 2.73
CA ALA A 34 8.03 -12.59 1.58
C ALA A 34 8.07 -11.28 0.78
N ALA A 35 6.91 -10.70 0.50
CA ALA A 35 6.82 -9.45 -0.25
C ALA A 35 7.49 -8.28 0.48
N ILE A 36 7.34 -8.19 1.80
CA ILE A 36 8.01 -7.18 2.63
C ILE A 36 9.53 -7.36 2.57
N LEU A 37 10.01 -8.58 2.68
CA LEU A 37 11.44 -8.87 2.61
C LEU A 37 12.03 -8.55 1.24
N GLU A 38 11.35 -8.88 0.17
CA GLU A 38 11.77 -8.56 -1.20
C GLU A 38 11.76 -7.05 -1.45
N GLY A 39 10.78 -6.33 -0.91
CA GLY A 39 10.63 -4.88 -1.04
C GLY A 39 11.50 -4.07 -0.10
N ALA A 40 12.00 -4.65 0.98
CA ALA A 40 12.78 -3.94 1.99
C ALA A 40 14.12 -3.39 1.47
N VAL A 41 14.58 -3.88 0.31
CA VAL A 41 15.82 -3.43 -0.32
C VAL A 41 15.58 -2.22 -1.25
N SER A 42 14.34 -1.87 -1.51
CA SER A 42 13.96 -0.77 -2.40
C SER A 42 13.63 0.50 -1.60
N ASN A 43 14.66 1.18 -1.12
CA ASN A 43 14.54 2.51 -0.51
C ASN A 43 14.34 3.59 -1.58
N LYS A 44 13.31 3.46 -2.42
CA LYS A 44 13.01 4.50 -3.41
C LYS A 44 12.31 5.66 -2.71
N ALA A 45 12.96 6.81 -2.73
CA ALA A 45 12.35 8.06 -2.30
C ALA A 45 11.18 8.40 -3.23
N ILE A 46 10.06 8.77 -2.65
CA ILE A 46 8.89 9.22 -3.40
C ILE A 46 8.90 10.73 -3.38
N THR A 47 9.02 11.34 -4.55
CA THR A 47 9.03 12.79 -4.70
C THR A 47 7.67 13.30 -5.14
N VAL A 48 7.20 14.35 -4.48
CA VAL A 48 5.95 15.03 -4.77
C VAL A 48 6.19 16.54 -4.74
N THR A 49 5.26 17.30 -5.27
CA THR A 49 5.42 18.76 -5.37
C THR A 49 4.32 19.53 -4.64
N ASP A 50 4.69 20.68 -4.10
CA ASP A 50 3.78 21.66 -3.57
C ASP A 50 4.38 23.06 -3.82
N ASN A 51 3.71 23.87 -4.64
CA ASN A 51 4.14 25.23 -4.97
C ASN A 51 5.63 25.32 -5.33
N GLU A 52 6.05 24.57 -6.32
CA GLU A 52 7.43 24.51 -6.83
C GLU A 52 8.45 23.87 -5.87
N ARG A 53 8.04 23.52 -4.66
CA ARG A 53 8.90 22.78 -3.73
C ARG A 53 8.74 21.29 -3.95
N ILE A 54 9.84 20.57 -3.89
CA ILE A 54 9.88 19.12 -3.97
C ILE A 54 9.99 18.56 -2.56
N PHE A 55 9.01 17.72 -2.21
CA PHE A 55 9.02 16.99 -0.94
C PHE A 55 9.41 15.54 -1.19
N VAL A 56 10.21 14.99 -0.29
CA VAL A 56 10.62 13.59 -0.32
C VAL A 56 9.84 12.85 0.75
N LEU A 57 9.05 11.88 0.32
CA LEU A 57 8.17 11.10 1.21
C LEU A 57 8.58 9.64 1.23
N ARG A 58 8.19 8.96 2.27
CA ARG A 58 8.31 7.50 2.40
C ARG A 58 6.94 6.85 2.18
N PRO A 59 6.89 5.59 1.74
CA PRO A 59 5.60 4.89 1.54
C PRO A 59 4.69 4.95 2.76
N GLU A 60 5.23 4.90 3.97
CA GLU A 60 4.48 4.94 5.23
C GLU A 60 3.75 6.26 5.47
N GLU A 61 4.19 7.33 4.83
CA GLU A 61 3.57 8.64 4.94
C GLU A 61 2.36 8.80 4.02
N LEU A 62 2.21 7.90 3.05
CA LEU A 62 1.16 7.98 2.04
C LEU A 62 -0.10 7.25 2.51
N TYR A 63 -1.23 7.95 2.48
CA TYR A 63 -2.54 7.42 2.83
C TYR A 63 -3.31 6.97 1.59
N MET A 64 -3.34 7.82 0.58
CA MET A 64 -4.09 7.57 -0.64
C MET A 64 -3.47 8.35 -1.80
N LEU A 65 -3.55 7.77 -2.99
CA LEU A 65 -3.22 8.46 -4.23
C LEU A 65 -4.44 8.36 -5.14
N ARG A 66 -4.81 9.47 -5.76
CA ARG A 66 -5.99 9.54 -6.63
C ARG A 66 -5.65 10.34 -7.88
N VAL A 67 -6.18 9.91 -9.01
CA VAL A 67 -6.08 10.72 -10.24
C VAL A 67 -7.11 11.85 -10.16
N GLU A 68 -6.62 13.07 -10.15
CA GLU A 68 -7.40 14.30 -10.15
C GLU A 68 -6.86 15.22 -11.24
N ASN A 69 -7.73 15.71 -12.13
CA ASN A 69 -7.32 16.58 -13.24
C ASN A 69 -6.13 16.02 -14.04
N GLU A 70 -6.21 14.74 -14.39
CA GLU A 70 -5.21 14.01 -15.16
C GLU A 70 -3.83 13.85 -14.47
N ARG A 71 -3.73 14.23 -13.20
CA ARG A 71 -2.52 14.12 -12.39
C ARG A 71 -2.78 13.30 -11.13
N ALA A 72 -1.72 12.69 -10.60
CA ALA A 72 -1.82 11.99 -9.33
C ALA A 72 -1.79 13.00 -8.19
N ALA A 73 -2.85 13.00 -7.38
CA ALA A 73 -2.88 13.68 -6.09
C ALA A 73 -2.44 12.69 -5.01
N VAL A 74 -1.52 13.09 -4.16
CA VAL A 74 -0.95 12.27 -3.10
C VAL A 74 -1.39 12.83 -1.76
N TYR A 75 -2.08 12.00 -0.99
CA TYR A 75 -2.60 12.40 0.33
C TYR A 75 -1.77 11.76 1.42
N THR A 76 -1.26 12.62 2.30
CA THR A 76 -0.58 12.22 3.53
C THR A 76 -1.51 12.38 4.73
N ARG A 77 -0.98 12.27 5.92
CA ARG A 77 -1.75 12.46 7.14
C ARG A 77 -2.48 13.81 7.18
N THR A 78 -1.81 14.88 6.75
CA THR A 78 -2.29 16.26 6.92
C THR A 78 -2.31 17.07 5.64
N LYS A 79 -1.69 16.60 4.57
CA LYS A 79 -1.43 17.42 3.40
C LYS A 79 -1.67 16.67 2.09
N ARG A 80 -2.06 17.40 1.05
CA ARG A 80 -2.20 16.94 -0.32
C ARG A 80 -1.07 17.50 -1.16
N PHE A 81 -0.47 16.65 -1.98
CA PHE A 81 0.57 17.01 -2.93
C PHE A 81 0.18 16.61 -4.34
N ASP A 82 0.83 17.21 -5.32
CA ASP A 82 0.71 16.81 -6.71
C ASP A 82 1.93 16.02 -7.18
N SER A 83 1.73 15.16 -8.17
CA SER A 83 2.82 14.43 -8.82
C SER A 83 2.58 14.36 -10.31
N GLY A 84 3.65 14.49 -11.09
CA GLY A 84 3.63 14.24 -12.53
C GLY A 84 3.70 12.77 -12.91
N ARG A 85 3.91 11.89 -11.94
CA ARG A 85 3.96 10.44 -12.18
C ARG A 85 2.56 9.86 -12.38
N ARG A 86 2.49 8.79 -13.15
CA ARG A 86 1.26 8.03 -13.35
C ARG A 86 0.99 7.13 -12.15
N LEU A 87 -0.28 6.77 -11.94
CA LEU A 87 -0.68 5.94 -10.81
C LEU A 87 -0.01 4.55 -10.86
N TYR A 88 0.17 3.97 -12.06
CA TYR A 88 0.83 2.67 -12.20
C TYR A 88 2.32 2.71 -11.79
N GLU A 89 2.98 3.87 -11.94
CA GLU A 89 4.37 4.03 -11.51
C GLU A 89 4.46 4.00 -9.99
N PHE A 90 3.50 4.60 -9.29
CA PHE A 90 3.40 4.49 -7.84
C PHE A 90 3.08 3.07 -7.38
N GLU A 91 2.22 2.37 -8.11
CA GLU A 91 1.88 0.98 -7.80
C GLU A 91 3.12 0.09 -7.79
N ASP A 92 4.04 0.29 -8.74
CA ASP A 92 5.31 -0.43 -8.81
C ASP A 92 6.29 -0.03 -7.69
N MET A 93 6.19 1.20 -7.19
CA MET A 93 7.07 1.73 -6.13
C MET A 93 6.58 1.42 -4.73
N LEU A 94 5.26 1.28 -4.56
CA LEU A 94 4.62 1.08 -3.27
C LEU A 94 4.43 -0.42 -3.00
N GLY A 95 4.53 -0.81 -1.75
CA GLY A 95 4.47 -2.20 -1.35
C GLY A 95 3.04 -2.77 -1.29
N VAL A 96 2.94 -3.97 -0.76
CA VAL A 96 1.70 -4.75 -0.68
C VAL A 96 0.62 -4.13 0.20
N SER A 97 0.96 -3.14 1.02
CA SER A 97 -0.02 -2.42 1.84
C SER A 97 -0.95 -1.52 1.03
N PHE A 98 -0.62 -1.27 -0.25
CA PHE A 98 -1.43 -0.45 -1.14
C PHE A 98 -2.29 -1.31 -2.06
N MET A 99 -3.57 -1.02 -2.09
CA MET A 99 -4.50 -1.69 -2.99
C MET A 99 -4.90 -0.76 -4.13
N ARG A 100 -4.73 -1.25 -5.37
CA ARG A 100 -5.14 -0.54 -6.57
C ARG A 100 -6.64 -0.71 -6.79
N MET A 101 -7.30 0.41 -7.01
CA MET A 101 -8.66 0.50 -7.53
C MET A 101 -8.61 1.33 -8.81
N LYS A 102 -9.69 1.45 -9.53
CA LYS A 102 -9.73 2.09 -10.87
C LYS A 102 -8.76 3.27 -11.04
N SER A 103 -8.92 4.32 -10.26
CA SER A 103 -8.12 5.54 -10.34
C SER A 103 -7.55 5.96 -9.01
N VAL A 104 -7.43 5.00 -8.09
CA VAL A 104 -7.01 5.25 -6.70
C VAL A 104 -6.10 4.12 -6.22
N LEU A 105 -5.10 4.49 -5.42
CA LEU A 105 -4.32 3.59 -4.58
C LEU A 105 -4.63 3.93 -3.13
N ILE A 106 -5.00 2.95 -2.34
CA ILE A 106 -5.33 3.12 -0.93
C ILE A 106 -4.32 2.36 -0.09
N ASN A 107 -3.75 3.04 0.92
CA ASN A 107 -2.91 2.37 1.90
C ASN A 107 -3.80 1.68 2.93
N LEU A 108 -3.85 0.36 2.86
CA LEU A 108 -4.70 -0.46 3.71
C LEU A 108 -4.33 -0.40 5.20
N GLN A 109 -3.10 -0.01 5.53
CA GLN A 109 -2.67 0.17 6.92
C GLN A 109 -3.42 1.31 7.62
N TYR A 110 -3.98 2.24 6.86
CA TYR A 110 -4.65 3.42 7.41
C TYR A 110 -6.17 3.38 7.26
N LEU A 111 -6.74 2.19 7.03
CA LEU A 111 -8.19 2.02 7.05
C LEU A 111 -8.72 2.29 8.46
N GLU A 112 -9.71 3.16 8.56
CA GLU A 112 -10.41 3.43 9.81
C GLU A 112 -11.74 2.70 9.87
N CYS A 113 -12.58 2.89 8.87
CA CYS A 113 -13.87 2.21 8.81
C CYS A 113 -14.33 1.97 7.38
N VAL A 114 -15.26 1.03 7.26
CA VAL A 114 -15.89 0.67 6.00
C VAL A 114 -17.39 0.64 6.22
N GLU A 115 -18.13 1.33 5.36
CA GLU A 115 -19.58 1.43 5.44
C GLU A 115 -20.24 0.93 4.16
N PRO A 116 -21.31 0.11 4.25
CA PRO A 116 -22.08 -0.21 3.07
C PRO A 116 -22.83 1.05 2.58
N THR A 117 -22.92 1.20 1.27
CA THR A 117 -23.64 2.29 0.64
C THR A 117 -24.82 1.76 -0.17
N LEU A 118 -25.68 2.66 -0.64
CA LEU A 118 -26.76 2.30 -1.55
C LEU A 118 -26.18 1.68 -2.84
N GLY A 119 -26.83 0.65 -3.36
CA GLY A 119 -26.39 -0.03 -4.57
C GLY A 119 -25.36 -1.14 -4.35
N GLY A 120 -25.12 -1.55 -3.11
CA GLY A 120 -24.22 -2.67 -2.80
C GLY A 120 -22.73 -2.35 -2.86
N LEU A 121 -22.37 -1.07 -2.90
CA LEU A 121 -20.98 -0.63 -2.84
C LEU A 121 -20.55 -0.40 -1.39
N MET A 122 -19.26 -0.22 -1.18
CA MET A 122 -18.70 0.13 0.12
C MET A 122 -17.95 1.45 0.05
N MET A 123 -18.10 2.26 1.09
CA MET A 123 -17.33 3.47 1.29
C MET A 123 -16.26 3.20 2.34
N VAL A 124 -15.01 3.48 2.02
CA VAL A 124 -13.90 3.41 2.98
C VAL A 124 -13.56 4.79 3.47
N THR A 125 -13.23 4.88 4.75
CA THR A 125 -12.68 6.09 5.35
C THR A 125 -11.31 5.75 5.92
N LEU A 126 -10.32 6.56 5.57
CA LEU A 126 -8.97 6.44 6.10
C LEU A 126 -8.80 7.28 7.37
N LYS A 127 -7.78 6.99 8.14
CA LYS A 127 -7.50 7.68 9.41
C LYS A 127 -7.22 9.17 9.28
N ASN A 128 -6.89 9.64 8.07
CA ASN A 128 -6.73 11.07 7.78
C ASN A 128 -8.02 11.75 7.32
N GLY A 129 -9.13 11.02 7.27
CA GLY A 129 -10.42 11.53 6.81
C GLY A 129 -10.71 11.36 5.34
N CYS A 130 -9.75 10.90 4.54
CA CYS A 130 -9.98 10.60 3.13
C CYS A 130 -11.02 9.50 2.97
N LYS A 131 -11.91 9.67 1.99
CA LYS A 131 -12.98 8.71 1.68
C LYS A 131 -12.91 8.29 0.23
N GLU A 132 -13.21 7.02 -0.02
CA GLU A 132 -13.29 6.48 -1.37
C GLU A 132 -14.36 5.40 -1.44
N CYS A 133 -15.12 5.40 -2.52
CA CYS A 133 -16.11 4.37 -2.79
C CYS A 133 -15.46 3.25 -3.59
N ILE A 134 -15.58 2.02 -3.10
CA ILE A 134 -15.01 0.86 -3.77
C ILE A 134 -15.97 0.38 -4.85
N SER A 135 -15.51 0.38 -6.10
CA SER A 135 -16.31 -0.08 -7.23
C SER A 135 -16.52 -1.59 -7.20
N ARG A 136 -17.58 -2.03 -7.84
CA ARG A 136 -17.99 -3.46 -7.89
C ARG A 136 -16.87 -4.38 -8.34
N LYS A 137 -16.05 -3.96 -9.30
CA LYS A 137 -14.93 -4.76 -9.81
C LYS A 137 -13.91 -5.12 -8.73
N TYR A 138 -13.64 -4.22 -7.82
CA TYR A 138 -12.60 -4.38 -6.79
C TYR A 138 -13.15 -4.84 -5.44
N LEU A 139 -14.47 -4.83 -5.29
CA LEU A 139 -15.14 -5.17 -4.03
C LEU A 139 -14.84 -6.60 -3.54
N PRO A 140 -14.84 -7.66 -4.39
CA PRO A 140 -14.52 -9.00 -3.93
C PRO A 140 -13.13 -9.12 -3.32
N ALA A 141 -12.11 -8.54 -3.94
CA ALA A 141 -10.74 -8.57 -3.44
C ALA A 141 -10.63 -7.79 -2.12
N PHE A 142 -11.32 -6.67 -2.01
CA PHE A 142 -11.34 -5.86 -0.81
C PHE A 142 -12.03 -6.58 0.37
N LYS A 143 -13.16 -7.21 0.12
CA LYS A 143 -13.86 -8.03 1.14
C LYS A 143 -12.98 -9.18 1.61
N LYS A 144 -12.29 -9.83 0.69
CA LYS A 144 -11.35 -10.91 1.02
C LYS A 144 -10.23 -10.41 1.94
N TYR A 145 -9.69 -9.26 1.65
CA TYR A 145 -8.67 -8.63 2.49
C TYR A 145 -9.18 -8.39 3.93
N LEU A 146 -10.43 -7.94 4.07
CA LEU A 146 -11.05 -7.70 5.37
C LEU A 146 -11.53 -8.98 6.06
N GLY A 147 -11.51 -10.12 5.40
CA GLY A 147 -12.04 -11.36 5.95
C GLY A 147 -13.57 -11.44 5.94
N LEU A 148 -14.21 -10.73 5.04
CA LEU A 148 -15.67 -10.70 4.90
C LEU A 148 -16.19 -11.65 3.82
#